data_d7cb90f43032ce50d15831a4d679cb5b
#
_entry.id   d7cb90f43032ce50d15831a4d679cb5b
#
_cell.length_a   1.000
_cell.length_b   1.000
_cell.length_c   1.000
_cell.angle_alpha   90.00
_cell.angle_beta   90.00
_cell.angle_gamma   90.00
#
_symmetry.space_group_name_H-M   'P 1'
#
loop_
_entity.id
_entity.type
_entity.pdbx_description
1 polymer ?
#
loop_
_entity_poly.entity_id
_entity_poly.type
_entity_poly.pdbx_seq_one_letter_code
_entity_poly.pdbx_strand_id
1 'polypeptide(L)'
;MEHYRQLQPTPQSRVGLAELPRQIVSATPFLAELAETVPQRLGDTPVLITFPMRDRAFPAKTVMPRMREAFPNAEIVELPRAKHYFVEDAPQEVSDAILQRLS
;
A
#
# COMPACT_ATOMS: atom_id res chain seq x y z
N MET A 1 -23.76 5.36 -11.00
CA MET A 1 -24.26 4.03 -10.49
C MET A 1 -24.44 3.00 -11.61
N GLU A 2 -24.98 3.38 -12.78
CA GLU A 2 -25.23 2.44 -13.89
C GLU A 2 -23.93 1.77 -14.39
N HIS A 3 -22.85 2.52 -14.53
CA HIS A 3 -21.56 1.99 -14.94
C HIS A 3 -21.08 0.82 -14.05
N TYR A 4 -21.21 0.95 -12.73
CA TYR A 4 -20.81 -0.10 -11.80
C TYR A 4 -21.72 -1.32 -11.87
N ARG A 5 -23.03 -1.13 -12.15
CA ARG A 5 -23.95 -2.24 -12.36
C ARG A 5 -23.62 -3.04 -13.61
N GLN A 6 -23.15 -2.37 -14.68
CA GLN A 6 -22.73 -3.04 -15.91
C GLN A 6 -21.48 -3.90 -15.72
N LEU A 7 -20.54 -3.50 -14.83
CA LEU A 7 -19.36 -4.30 -14.53
C LEU A 7 -19.70 -5.57 -13.73
N GLN A 8 -20.77 -5.54 -12.93
CA GLN A 8 -21.20 -6.65 -12.08
C GLN A 8 -22.72 -6.90 -12.28
N PRO A 9 -23.12 -7.38 -13.47
CA PRO A 9 -24.52 -7.38 -13.89
C PRO A 9 -25.41 -8.40 -13.16
N THR A 10 -24.85 -9.50 -12.66
CA THR A 10 -25.60 -10.58 -12.03
C THR A 10 -25.39 -10.63 -10.52
N PRO A 11 -26.31 -11.22 -9.73
CA PRO A 11 -26.08 -11.47 -8.32
C PRO A 11 -24.79 -12.28 -8.08
N GLN A 12 -24.51 -13.27 -8.90
CA GLN A 12 -23.30 -14.11 -8.79
C GLN A 12 -22.02 -13.32 -9.00
N SER A 13 -22.00 -12.39 -9.97
CA SER A 13 -20.84 -11.54 -10.18
C SER A 13 -20.55 -10.58 -9.02
N ARG A 14 -21.54 -10.34 -8.15
CA ARG A 14 -21.43 -9.43 -6.98
C ARG A 14 -21.01 -10.14 -5.69
N VAL A 15 -20.89 -11.45 -5.69
CA VAL A 15 -20.49 -12.22 -4.49
C VAL A 15 -19.15 -11.71 -3.94
N GLY A 16 -18.17 -11.46 -4.81
CA GLY A 16 -16.88 -10.93 -4.40
C GLY A 16 -16.97 -9.55 -3.72
N LEU A 17 -17.87 -8.68 -4.19
CA LEU A 17 -18.08 -7.36 -3.59
C LEU A 17 -18.67 -7.46 -2.17
N ALA A 18 -19.50 -8.45 -1.92
CA ALA A 18 -20.06 -8.69 -0.59
C ALA A 18 -19.08 -9.41 0.34
N GLU A 19 -18.29 -10.34 -0.21
CA GLU A 19 -17.37 -11.19 0.55
C GLU A 19 -16.07 -10.46 0.93
N LEU A 20 -15.52 -9.62 0.04
CA LEU A 20 -14.24 -8.95 0.27
C LEU A 20 -14.17 -8.17 1.59
N PRO A 21 -15.14 -7.34 1.99
CA PRO A 21 -15.10 -6.66 3.28
C PRO A 21 -15.08 -7.62 4.47
N ARG A 22 -15.79 -8.75 4.38
CA ARG A 22 -15.77 -9.77 5.43
C ARG A 22 -14.40 -10.42 5.56
N GLN A 23 -13.74 -10.73 4.44
CA GLN A 23 -12.40 -11.30 4.41
C GLN A 23 -11.36 -10.33 4.95
N ILE A 24 -11.49 -9.04 4.68
CA ILE A 24 -10.61 -8.00 5.26
C ILE A 24 -10.70 -8.02 6.79
N VAL A 25 -11.91 -8.08 7.34
CA VAL A 25 -12.10 -8.13 8.81
C VAL A 25 -11.59 -9.46 9.38
N SER A 26 -11.90 -10.59 8.74
CA SER A 26 -11.47 -11.91 9.21
C SER A 26 -9.95 -12.12 9.11
N ALA A 27 -9.27 -11.38 8.26
CA ALA A 27 -7.81 -11.41 8.14
C ALA A 27 -7.07 -10.65 9.27
N THR A 28 -7.78 -9.99 10.17
CA THR A 28 -7.16 -9.20 11.26
C THR A 28 -6.11 -9.97 12.06
N PRO A 29 -6.32 -11.21 12.52
CA PRO A 29 -5.29 -11.95 13.24
C PRO A 29 -4.05 -12.23 12.40
N PHE A 30 -4.23 -12.57 11.14
CA PHE A 30 -3.13 -12.81 10.19
C PHE A 30 -2.34 -11.52 9.91
N LEU A 31 -3.02 -10.39 9.72
CA LEU A 31 -2.37 -9.10 9.53
C LEU A 31 -1.60 -8.64 10.78
N ALA A 32 -2.13 -8.93 11.97
CA ALA A 32 -1.42 -8.65 13.21
C ALA A 32 -0.13 -9.48 13.34
N GLU A 33 -0.18 -10.76 12.98
CA GLU A 33 1.00 -11.63 12.92
C GLU A 33 2.03 -11.10 11.91
N LEU A 34 1.60 -10.68 10.73
CA LEU A 34 2.51 -10.09 9.72
C LEU A 34 3.13 -8.78 10.23
N ALA A 35 2.38 -7.94 10.90
CA ALA A 35 2.88 -6.68 11.45
C ALA A 35 4.02 -6.90 12.46
N GLU A 36 4.01 -8.01 13.17
CA GLU A 36 5.06 -8.40 14.10
C GLU A 36 6.23 -9.12 13.40
N THR A 37 5.92 -10.11 12.56
CA THR A 37 6.94 -11.02 12.02
C THR A 37 7.70 -10.46 10.82
N VAL A 38 7.07 -9.64 9.97
CA VAL A 38 7.70 -9.08 8.77
C VAL A 38 8.89 -8.18 9.11
N PRO A 39 8.79 -7.21 10.04
CA PRO A 39 9.95 -6.41 10.44
C PRO A 39 11.10 -7.25 11.02
N GLN A 40 10.78 -8.29 11.78
CA GLN A 40 11.78 -9.19 12.36
C GLN A 40 12.53 -9.98 11.29
N ARG A 41 11.82 -10.49 10.28
CA ARG A 41 12.41 -11.32 9.22
C ARG A 41 13.13 -10.52 8.16
N LEU A 42 12.65 -9.32 7.85
CA LEU A 42 13.18 -8.46 6.79
C LEU A 42 13.99 -7.27 7.32
N GLY A 43 14.26 -7.21 8.64
CA GLY A 43 14.90 -6.05 9.26
C GLY A 43 16.26 -5.68 8.68
N ASP A 44 17.05 -6.66 8.23
CA ASP A 44 18.36 -6.46 7.61
C ASP A 44 18.31 -6.36 6.08
N THR A 45 17.13 -6.54 5.48
CA THR A 45 16.96 -6.43 4.04
C THR A 45 16.94 -4.96 3.64
N PRO A 46 17.67 -4.55 2.57
CA PRO A 46 17.56 -3.21 2.04
C PRO A 46 16.13 -2.90 1.59
N VAL A 47 15.55 -1.84 2.10
CA VAL A 47 14.16 -1.42 1.83
C VAL A 47 14.13 -0.02 1.25
N LEU A 48 13.42 0.14 0.16
CA LEU A 48 13.03 1.43 -0.41
C LEU A 48 11.55 1.64 -0.23
N ILE A 49 11.16 2.75 0.38
CA ILE A 49 9.77 3.17 0.54
C ILE A 49 9.53 4.41 -0.32
N THR A 50 8.72 4.29 -1.36
CA THR A 50 8.17 5.44 -2.07
C THR A 50 6.79 5.74 -1.50
N PHE A 51 6.57 6.96 -1.01
CA PHE A 51 5.34 7.28 -0.30
C PHE A 51 4.61 8.48 -0.92
N PRO A 52 3.31 8.31 -1.28
CA PRO A 52 2.48 9.38 -1.80
C PRO A 52 1.99 10.30 -0.67
N MET A 53 2.53 11.51 -0.61
CA MET A 53 2.27 12.43 0.51
C MET A 53 0.83 12.99 0.54
N ARG A 54 0.08 12.86 -0.56
CA ARG A 54 -1.33 13.30 -0.68
C ARG A 54 -2.33 12.14 -0.63
N ASP A 55 -1.90 10.98 -0.17
CA ASP A 55 -2.79 9.85 0.03
C ASP A 55 -3.78 10.13 1.18
N ARG A 56 -5.07 10.05 0.87
CA ARG A 56 -6.14 10.25 1.86
C ARG A 56 -6.59 8.95 2.50
N ALA A 57 -6.42 7.82 1.80
CA ALA A 57 -6.75 6.50 2.35
C ALA A 57 -5.72 6.06 3.40
N PHE A 58 -4.44 6.34 3.14
CA PHE A 58 -3.33 6.06 4.03
C PHE A 58 -2.52 7.34 4.30
N PRO A 59 -3.00 8.22 5.21
CA PRO A 59 -2.36 9.51 5.45
C PRO A 59 -0.91 9.37 5.93
N ALA A 60 0.00 10.15 5.35
CA ALA A 60 1.43 10.11 5.66
C ALA A 60 1.71 10.29 7.16
N LYS A 61 1.02 11.21 7.82
CA LYS A 61 1.18 11.46 9.26
C LYS A 61 0.88 10.25 10.15
N THR A 62 0.07 9.32 9.66
CA THR A 62 -0.30 8.10 10.39
C THR A 62 0.55 6.91 9.97
N VAL A 63 0.81 6.77 8.68
CA VAL A 63 1.48 5.58 8.11
C VAL A 63 3.00 5.70 8.18
N MET A 64 3.58 6.87 7.89
CA MET A 64 5.03 7.04 7.83
C MET A 64 5.75 6.70 9.15
N PRO A 65 5.25 7.10 10.33
CA PRO A 65 5.89 6.70 11.60
C PRO A 65 5.93 5.19 11.79
N ARG A 66 4.87 4.49 11.41
CA ARG A 66 4.80 3.02 11.48
C ARG A 66 5.76 2.34 10.51
N MET A 67 5.90 2.88 9.31
CA MET A 67 6.85 2.36 8.32
C MET A 67 8.30 2.56 8.79
N ARG A 68 8.62 3.69 9.39
CA ARG A 68 9.94 3.97 9.96
C ARG A 68 10.26 3.08 11.15
N GLU A 69 9.27 2.78 11.97
CA GLU A 69 9.41 1.84 13.10
C GLU A 69 9.65 0.42 12.59
N ALA A 70 8.87 -0.03 11.59
CA ALA A 70 9.00 -1.36 11.02
C ALA A 70 10.33 -1.56 10.25
N PHE A 71 10.80 -0.52 9.57
CA PHE A 71 12.01 -0.55 8.75
C PHE A 71 12.89 0.67 9.04
N PRO A 72 13.63 0.67 10.16
CA PRO A 72 14.40 1.84 10.61
C PRO A 72 15.50 2.27 9.61
N ASN A 73 16.02 1.31 8.83
CA ASN A 73 17.08 1.53 7.87
C ASN A 73 16.56 1.74 6.43
N ALA A 74 15.25 1.86 6.26
CA ALA A 74 14.67 2.08 4.94
C ALA A 74 15.05 3.46 4.39
N GLU A 75 15.35 3.49 3.10
CA GLU A 75 15.38 4.72 2.34
C GLU A 75 13.97 5.15 1.98
N ILE A 76 13.63 6.41 2.24
CA ILE A 76 12.30 6.93 2.01
C ILE A 76 12.36 8.01 0.95
N VAL A 77 11.58 7.84 -0.11
CA VAL A 77 11.38 8.84 -1.17
C VAL A 77 9.93 9.33 -1.09
N GLU A 78 9.78 10.57 -0.65
CA GLU A 78 8.49 11.23 -0.59
C GLU A 78 8.05 11.73 -1.97
N LEU A 79 6.80 11.43 -2.35
CA LEU A 79 6.18 11.87 -3.60
C LEU A 79 5.17 12.99 -3.25
N PRO A 80 5.59 14.27 -3.28
CA PRO A 80 4.83 15.35 -2.63
C PRO A 80 3.46 15.61 -3.25
N ARG A 81 3.29 15.29 -4.53
CA ARG A 81 2.04 15.53 -5.27
C ARG A 81 1.22 14.28 -5.55
N ALA A 82 1.77 13.10 -5.30
CA ALA A 82 1.13 11.85 -5.59
C ALA A 82 0.05 11.49 -4.56
N LYS A 83 -0.99 10.83 -5.04
CA LYS A 83 -2.11 10.30 -4.27
C LYS A 83 -2.03 8.78 -4.18
N HIS A 84 -3.13 8.14 -3.82
CA HIS A 84 -3.19 6.70 -3.58
C HIS A 84 -2.64 5.84 -4.74
N TYR A 85 -2.97 6.19 -5.97
CA TYR A 85 -2.46 5.52 -7.18
C TYR A 85 -1.16 6.18 -7.67
N PHE A 86 -0.17 6.25 -6.79
CA PHE A 86 1.05 7.01 -7.01
C PHE A 86 1.90 6.53 -8.18
N VAL A 87 1.82 5.27 -8.55
CA VAL A 87 2.49 4.73 -9.74
C VAL A 87 1.93 5.30 -11.05
N GLU A 88 0.67 5.76 -11.02
CA GLU A 88 0.04 6.46 -12.15
C GLU A 88 0.26 7.98 -12.07
N ASP A 89 0.30 8.54 -10.87
CA ASP A 89 0.47 9.97 -10.64
C ASP A 89 1.92 10.45 -10.83
N ALA A 90 2.89 9.60 -10.47
CA ALA A 90 4.33 9.93 -10.44
C ALA A 90 5.18 8.75 -10.94
N PRO A 91 4.92 8.21 -12.16
CA PRO A 91 5.63 7.04 -12.67
C PRO A 91 7.13 7.26 -12.85
N GLN A 92 7.53 8.45 -13.27
CA GLN A 92 8.94 8.76 -13.48
C GLN A 92 9.70 8.81 -12.16
N GLU A 93 9.17 9.51 -11.17
CA GLU A 93 9.79 9.63 -9.85
C GLU A 93 9.94 8.25 -9.16
N VAL A 94 8.94 7.38 -9.32
CA VAL A 94 9.01 6.01 -8.79
C VAL A 94 10.08 5.20 -9.52
N SER A 95 10.10 5.27 -10.85
CA SER A 95 11.10 4.57 -11.67
C SER A 95 12.53 5.04 -11.33
N ASP A 96 12.73 6.34 -11.22
CA ASP A 96 14.03 6.93 -10.89
C ASP A 96 14.52 6.49 -9.51
N ALA A 97 13.62 6.48 -8.53
CA ALA A 97 13.94 6.01 -7.17
C ALA A 97 14.40 4.54 -7.16
N ILE A 98 13.73 3.68 -7.93
CA ILE A 98 14.09 2.27 -8.05
C ILE A 98 15.45 2.12 -8.77
N LEU A 99 15.64 2.80 -9.89
CA LEU A 99 16.86 2.71 -10.69
C LEU A 99 18.09 3.22 -9.92
N GLN A 100 17.96 4.29 -9.17
CA GLN A 100 19.02 4.80 -8.30
C GLN A 100 19.43 3.78 -7.24
N ARG A 101 18.48 3.01 -6.75
CA ARG A 101 18.72 1.96 -5.74
C ARG A 101 19.44 0.74 -6.32
N LEU A 102 19.14 0.40 -7.57
CA LEU A 102 19.73 -0.75 -8.26
C LEU A 102 21.12 -0.45 -8.86
N SER A 103 21.49 0.80 -8.93
CA SER A 103 22.80 1.25 -9.40
C SER A 103 23.81 1.25 -8.28
#